data_9e8007c210c44f609ea6f7f749228daf
#
_entry.id   9e8007c210c44f609ea6f7f749228daf
#
_cell.length_a   1.000
_cell.length_b   1.000
_cell.length_c   1.000
_cell.angle_alpha   90.00
_cell.angle_beta   90.00
_cell.angle_gamma   90.00
#
_symmetry.space_group_name_H-M   'P 1'
#
loop_
_entity.id
_entity.type
_entity.pdbx_description
1 polymer ?
#
loop_
_entity_poly.entity_id
_entity_poly.type
_entity_poly.pdbx_seq_one_letter_code
_entity_poly.pdbx_strand_id
1 'polypeptide(L)'
;MAVWSIVRFNVLEDYKIEVSFADGTTGVADLSPRLSQGPLGDGFDPLCDEAVFAKAYLEHGALTWPGGIDLAPDAMYQRIRESGTSTLAAKSKKVA
;
A
#
# COMPACT_ATOMS: atom_id res chain seq x y z
N MET A 1 2.39 20.98 0.22
CA MET A 1 2.42 19.53 0.49
C MET A 1 1.42 19.23 1.61
N ALA A 2 0.51 18.30 1.39
CA ALA A 2 -0.45 17.91 2.42
C ALA A 2 0.24 17.09 3.53
N VAL A 3 -0.29 17.17 4.76
CA VAL A 3 0.26 16.41 5.90
C VAL A 3 0.25 14.90 5.64
N TRP A 4 -0.72 14.42 4.85
CA TRP A 4 -0.88 13.02 4.49
C TRP A 4 -0.06 12.60 3.27
N SER A 5 0.77 13.48 2.72
CA SER A 5 1.69 13.10 1.62
C SER A 5 2.78 12.20 2.16
N ILE A 6 3.06 11.10 1.48
CA ILE A 6 4.18 10.22 1.82
C ILE A 6 5.46 10.87 1.29
N VAL A 7 6.47 11.02 2.13
CA VAL A 7 7.76 11.63 1.77
C VAL A 7 8.89 10.62 1.74
N ARG A 8 8.75 9.47 2.37
CA ARG A 8 9.70 8.37 2.34
C ARG A 8 8.98 7.05 2.50
N PHE A 9 9.55 6.00 1.95
CA PHE A 9 9.06 4.65 2.14
C PHE A 9 10.21 3.65 2.05
N ASN A 10 9.99 2.47 2.61
CA ASN A 10 10.92 1.36 2.55
C ASN A 10 10.13 0.07 2.34
N VAL A 11 10.43 -0.64 1.26
CA VAL A 11 9.77 -1.93 0.95
C VAL A 11 10.34 -2.99 1.89
N LEU A 12 9.45 -3.65 2.62
CA LEU A 12 9.77 -4.72 3.55
C LEU A 12 9.40 -6.07 2.92
N GLU A 13 9.65 -7.14 3.65
CA GLU A 13 9.22 -8.48 3.24
C GLU A 13 7.71 -8.66 3.41
N ASP A 14 7.17 -9.67 2.75
CA ASP A 14 5.78 -10.11 2.90
C ASP A 14 4.76 -9.01 2.55
N TYR A 15 5.00 -8.32 1.43
CA TYR A 15 4.09 -7.30 0.88
C TYR A 15 3.77 -6.17 1.85
N LYS A 16 4.77 -5.76 2.64
CA LYS A 16 4.66 -4.63 3.56
C LYS A 16 5.56 -3.49 3.12
N ILE A 17 5.15 -2.27 3.40
CA ILE A 17 5.92 -1.06 3.11
C ILE A 17 5.84 -0.14 4.32
N GLU A 18 7.00 0.21 4.86
CA GLU A 18 7.09 1.25 5.88
C GLU A 18 6.98 2.60 5.20
N VAL A 19 6.15 3.48 5.73
CA VAL A 19 5.91 4.81 5.14
C VAL A 19 6.08 5.90 6.18
N SER A 20 6.56 7.06 5.71
CA SER A 20 6.66 8.28 6.52
C SER A 20 5.93 9.41 5.81
N PHE A 21 5.08 10.10 6.54
CA PHE A 21 4.27 11.21 6.01
C PHE A 21 4.94 12.56 6.27
N ALA A 22 4.46 13.59 5.58
CA ALA A 22 5.03 14.93 5.64
C ALA A 22 5.04 15.53 7.05
N ASP A 23 4.08 15.17 7.89
CA ASP A 23 4.00 15.68 9.27
C ASP A 23 4.81 14.84 10.29
N GLY A 24 5.57 13.85 9.82
CA GLY A 24 6.38 12.98 10.67
C GLY A 24 5.67 11.71 11.14
N THR A 25 4.38 11.53 10.81
CA THR A 25 3.67 10.27 11.09
C THR A 25 4.31 9.13 10.33
N THR A 26 4.54 8.00 10.99
CA THR A 26 5.11 6.80 10.39
C THR A 26 4.23 5.59 10.67
N GLY A 27 4.30 4.60 9.80
CA GLY A 27 3.57 3.35 9.97
C GLY A 27 3.86 2.37 8.87
N VAL A 28 3.06 1.32 8.80
CA VAL A 28 3.24 0.24 7.83
C VAL A 28 1.97 0.09 6.99
N ALA A 29 2.17 0.09 5.68
CA ALA A 29 1.15 -0.34 4.73
C ALA A 29 1.32 -1.85 4.54
N ASP A 30 0.31 -2.62 4.93
CA ASP A 30 0.32 -4.07 4.86
C ASP A 30 -0.64 -4.53 3.76
N LEU A 31 -0.08 -4.97 2.64
CA LEU A 31 -0.86 -5.46 1.51
C LEU A 31 -0.93 -7.01 1.50
N SER A 32 -0.32 -7.67 2.48
CA SER A 32 -0.24 -9.13 2.48
C SER A 32 -1.59 -9.84 2.53
N PRO A 33 -2.61 -9.37 3.25
CA PRO A 33 -3.90 -10.08 3.25
C PRO A 33 -4.50 -10.22 1.86
N ARG A 34 -4.44 -9.15 1.06
CA ARG A 34 -4.96 -9.21 -0.31
C ARG A 34 -4.00 -9.92 -1.27
N LEU A 35 -2.70 -9.58 -1.22
CA LEU A 35 -1.75 -10.09 -2.22
C LEU A 35 -1.44 -11.57 -2.02
N SER A 36 -1.56 -12.10 -0.80
CA SER A 36 -1.37 -13.53 -0.55
C SER A 36 -2.48 -14.39 -1.15
N GLN A 37 -3.61 -13.81 -1.55
CA GLN A 37 -4.68 -14.52 -2.24
C GLN A 37 -4.32 -14.86 -3.70
N GLY A 38 -3.29 -14.20 -4.25
CA GLY A 38 -2.93 -14.34 -5.65
C GLY A 38 -3.84 -13.51 -6.57
N PRO A 39 -3.74 -13.72 -7.89
CA PRO A 39 -4.50 -12.93 -8.86
C PRO A 39 -6.00 -13.13 -8.73
N LEU A 40 -6.74 -12.02 -8.66
CA LEU A 40 -8.21 -12.02 -8.55
C LEU A 40 -8.90 -11.19 -9.63
N GLY A 41 -8.13 -10.58 -10.55
CA GLY A 41 -8.69 -9.74 -11.61
C GLY A 41 -9.14 -8.36 -11.15
N ASP A 42 -8.62 -7.83 -10.04
CA ASP A 42 -9.08 -6.58 -9.44
C ASP A 42 -8.13 -5.39 -9.63
N GLY A 43 -7.12 -5.54 -10.47
CA GLY A 43 -6.13 -4.47 -10.72
C GLY A 43 -4.90 -4.55 -9.82
N PHE A 44 -4.91 -5.30 -8.74
CA PHE A 44 -3.73 -5.49 -7.88
C PHE A 44 -2.89 -6.69 -8.28
N ASP A 45 -3.32 -7.47 -9.26
CA ASP A 45 -2.67 -8.71 -9.65
C ASP A 45 -1.17 -8.57 -9.94
N PRO A 46 -0.70 -7.50 -10.63
CA PRO A 46 0.74 -7.35 -10.88
C PRO A 46 1.57 -7.28 -9.60
N LEU A 47 1.00 -6.78 -8.50
CA LEU A 47 1.72 -6.64 -7.23
C LEU A 47 1.93 -7.96 -6.50
N CYS A 48 1.26 -9.02 -6.93
CA CYS A 48 1.47 -10.37 -6.39
C CYS A 48 2.88 -10.89 -6.73
N ASP A 49 3.48 -10.35 -7.80
CA ASP A 49 4.89 -10.59 -8.11
C ASP A 49 5.75 -9.68 -7.23
N GLU A 50 6.56 -10.27 -6.36
CA GLU A 50 7.40 -9.52 -5.43
C GLU A 50 8.37 -8.57 -6.15
N ALA A 51 8.85 -8.95 -7.33
CA ALA A 51 9.73 -8.10 -8.12
C ALA A 51 9.01 -6.84 -8.61
N VAL A 52 7.73 -6.95 -8.95
CA VAL A 52 6.89 -5.80 -9.32
C VAL A 52 6.56 -4.97 -8.08
N PHE A 53 6.20 -5.62 -6.99
CA PHE A 53 5.91 -4.95 -5.72
C PHE A 53 7.09 -4.07 -5.27
N ALA A 54 8.31 -4.55 -5.45
CA ALA A 54 9.53 -3.82 -5.09
C ALA A 54 9.80 -2.60 -5.97
N LYS A 55 9.09 -2.43 -7.08
CA LYS A 55 9.23 -1.28 -7.98
C LYS A 55 8.39 -0.07 -7.58
N ALA A 56 7.86 -0.05 -6.36
CA ALA A 56 7.10 1.08 -5.84
C ALA A 56 7.89 2.38 -5.92
N TYR A 57 7.20 3.46 -6.21
CA TYR A 57 7.77 4.82 -6.20
C TYR A 57 6.72 5.80 -5.70
N LEU A 58 7.16 7.03 -5.41
CA LEU A 58 6.22 8.08 -4.98
C LEU A 58 5.84 8.94 -6.16
N GLU A 59 4.54 9.17 -6.34
CA GLU A 59 4.01 10.12 -7.29
C GLU A 59 2.97 10.98 -6.56
N HIS A 60 3.24 12.27 -6.49
CA HIS A 60 2.37 13.23 -5.78
C HIS A 60 2.05 12.80 -4.34
N GLY A 61 3.04 12.25 -3.65
CA GLY A 61 2.88 11.80 -2.26
C GLY A 61 2.14 10.49 -2.09
N ALA A 62 1.90 9.74 -3.16
CA ALA A 62 1.22 8.44 -3.12
C ALA A 62 2.15 7.31 -3.55
N LEU A 63 2.07 6.18 -2.86
CA LEU A 63 2.71 4.95 -3.32
C LEU A 63 2.10 4.53 -4.65
N THR A 64 2.95 4.38 -5.65
CA THR A 64 2.56 4.08 -7.02
C THR A 64 3.46 2.98 -7.59
N TRP A 65 2.93 2.20 -8.51
CA TRP A 65 3.67 1.14 -9.19
C TRP A 65 3.55 1.30 -10.70
N PRO A 66 4.49 0.76 -11.46
CA PRO A 66 4.37 0.74 -12.92
C PRO A 66 3.03 0.11 -13.35
N GLY A 67 2.38 0.72 -14.34
CA GLY A 67 1.07 0.28 -14.80
C GLY A 67 -0.10 1.07 -14.23
N GLY A 68 0.18 2.12 -13.43
CA GLY A 68 -0.85 3.02 -12.92
C GLY A 68 -1.54 2.55 -11.65
N ILE A 69 -0.97 1.57 -10.96
CA ILE A 69 -1.49 1.12 -9.67
C ILE A 69 -1.02 2.09 -8.59
N ASP A 70 -1.94 2.59 -7.78
CA ASP A 70 -1.60 3.48 -6.67
C ASP A 70 -2.51 3.23 -5.47
N LEU A 71 -2.08 3.74 -4.31
CA LEU A 71 -2.86 3.69 -3.08
C LEU A 71 -3.12 5.11 -2.59
N ALA A 72 -4.36 5.38 -2.17
CA ALA A 72 -4.76 6.69 -1.67
C ALA A 72 -4.00 7.01 -0.37
N PRO A 73 -3.11 8.03 -0.37
CA PRO A 73 -2.29 8.31 0.81
C PRO A 73 -3.08 8.91 1.97
N ASP A 74 -4.15 9.65 1.71
CA ASP A 74 -5.00 10.24 2.73
C ASP A 74 -5.72 9.16 3.57
N ALA A 75 -6.30 8.16 2.93
CA ALA A 75 -6.92 7.04 3.62
C ALA A 75 -5.89 6.23 4.43
N MET A 76 -4.71 6.00 3.83
CA MET A 76 -3.61 5.32 4.50
C MET A 76 -3.15 6.09 5.74
N TYR A 77 -2.98 7.40 5.62
CA TYR A 77 -2.58 8.27 6.71
C TYR A 77 -3.54 8.17 7.89
N GLN A 78 -4.84 8.22 7.62
CA GLN A 78 -5.85 8.16 8.67
C GLN A 78 -5.81 6.82 9.41
N ARG A 79 -5.72 5.71 8.68
CA ARG A 79 -5.62 4.37 9.28
C ARG A 79 -4.37 4.20 10.13
N ILE A 80 -3.24 4.71 9.66
CA ILE A 80 -1.98 4.65 10.39
C ILE A 80 -2.06 5.48 11.68
N ARG A 81 -2.68 6.65 11.63
CA ARG A 81 -2.90 7.45 12.84
C ARG A 81 -3.75 6.73 13.87
N GLU A 82 -4.70 5.93 13.42
CA GLU A 82 -5.61 5.21 14.32
C GLU A 82 -4.94 3.97 14.93
N SER A 83 -4.12 3.24 14.18
CA SER A 83 -3.62 1.92 14.61
C SER A 83 -2.15 1.65 14.30
N GLY A 84 -1.46 2.55 13.60
CA GLY A 84 -0.06 2.33 13.16
C GLY A 84 0.07 1.53 11.88
N THR A 85 -1.01 0.97 11.36
CA THR A 85 -1.00 0.12 10.17
C THR A 85 -2.19 0.45 9.27
N SER A 86 -1.93 0.46 7.97
CA SER A 86 -2.98 0.52 6.95
C SER A 86 -2.97 -0.79 6.18
N THR A 87 -4.03 -1.58 6.34
CA THR A 87 -4.12 -2.91 5.77
C THR A 87 -5.00 -2.92 4.52
N LEU A 88 -4.47 -3.48 3.43
CA LEU A 88 -5.28 -3.82 2.26
C LEU A 88 -5.92 -5.19 2.52
N ALA A 89 -7.19 -5.17 2.86
CA ALA A 89 -7.91 -6.36 3.31
C ALA A 89 -8.05 -7.39 2.20
N ALA A 90 -8.06 -8.67 2.59
CA ALA A 90 -8.40 -9.76 1.70
C ALA A 90 -9.80 -9.56 1.15
N LYS A 91 -10.01 -9.91 -0.12
CA LYS A 91 -11.35 -9.91 -0.70
C LYS A 91 -12.13 -11.11 -0.24
N SER A 92 -13.35 -10.85 0.19
CA SER A 92 -14.28 -11.92 0.51
C SER A 92 -14.62 -12.71 -0.74
N LYS A 93 -14.53 -14.05 -0.66
CA LYS A 93 -15.09 -14.90 -1.70
C LYS A 93 -16.60 -14.88 -1.55
N LYS A 94 -17.28 -14.26 -2.51
CA LYS A 94 -18.71 -14.44 -2.61
C LYS A 94 -19.00 -15.86 -3.10
N VAL A 95 -19.59 -16.62 -2.24
CA VAL A 95 -20.21 -17.86 -2.66
C VAL A 95 -21.62 -17.48 -3.13
N ALA A 96 -21.81 -17.60 -4.41
CA ALA A 96 -23.14 -17.39 -4.98
C ALA A 96 -24.06 -18.55 -4.60
#